data_860ab73a83385987117d39d75b56a6bf
#
_entry.id   860ab73a83385987117d39d75b56a6bf
#
_cell.length_a   1.000
_cell.length_b   1.000
_cell.length_c   1.000
_cell.angle_alpha   90.00
_cell.angle_beta   90.00
_cell.angle_gamma   90.00
#
_symmetry.space_group_name_H-M   'P 1'
#
loop_
_entity.id
_entity.type
_entity.pdbx_description
1 polymer ?
#
loop_
_entity_poly.entity_id
_entity_poly.type
_entity_poly.pdbx_seq_one_letter_code
_entity_poly.pdbx_strand_id
1 'polypeptide(L)' 'MKYKAEVVAYESYGEVYLGNFEVEADNEEEADMAARCAAQKRHPNLEDFEVMKLETIV' A
#
# COMPACT_ATOMS: atom_id res chain seq x y z
N MET A 1 -7.33 -14.18 -1.91
CA MET A 1 -8.12 -13.13 -2.55
C MET A 1 -7.20 -12.03 -3.06
N LYS A 2 -7.60 -11.40 -4.12
CA LYS A 2 -6.82 -10.32 -4.71
C LYS A 2 -7.37 -8.98 -4.28
N TYR A 3 -6.47 -8.08 -3.89
CA TYR A 3 -6.85 -6.75 -3.42
C TYR A 3 -6.09 -5.68 -4.21
N LYS A 4 -6.72 -4.54 -4.36
CA LYS A 4 -6.10 -3.34 -4.92
C LYS A 4 -6.02 -2.32 -3.80
N ALA A 5 -4.81 -1.86 -3.49
CA ALA A 5 -4.58 -0.92 -2.40
C ALA A 5 -3.98 0.37 -2.95
N GLU A 6 -4.54 1.48 -2.52
CA GLU A 6 -4.03 2.81 -2.84
C GLU A 6 -3.13 3.22 -1.69
N VAL A 7 -1.85 3.46 -1.98
CA VAL A 7 -0.84 3.67 -0.95
C VAL A 7 -0.24 5.07 -1.07
N VAL A 8 -0.02 5.69 0.08
CA VAL A 8 0.70 6.96 0.18
C VAL A 8 1.84 6.81 1.18
N ALA A 9 2.82 7.69 1.07
CA ALA A 9 3.88 7.79 2.04
C ALA A 9 3.88 9.21 2.61
N TYR A 10 4.29 9.34 3.87
CA TYR A 10 4.36 10.65 4.52
C TYR A 10 5.81 11.08 4.66
N GLU A 11 6.12 12.24 4.16
CA GLU A 11 7.44 12.85 4.25
C GLU A 11 7.33 14.16 5.03
N SER A 12 8.48 14.73 5.41
CA SER A 12 8.50 15.98 6.16
C SER A 12 7.81 17.13 5.43
N TYR A 13 7.80 17.09 4.10
CA TYR A 13 7.17 18.12 3.27
C TYR A 13 5.74 17.80 2.88
N GLY A 14 5.21 16.64 3.29
CA GLY A 14 3.83 16.29 3.01
C GLY A 14 3.65 14.85 2.55
N GLU A 15 2.54 14.62 1.89
CA GLU A 15 2.09 13.32 1.46
C GLU A 15 2.56 13.04 0.03
N VAL A 16 3.06 11.83 -0.20
CA VAL A 16 3.49 11.39 -1.53
C VAL A 16 2.57 10.25 -1.96
N TYR A 17 1.83 10.46 -3.04
CA TYR A 17 0.93 9.44 -3.58
C TYR A 17 1.73 8.42 -4.41
N LEU A 18 1.62 7.16 -4.05
CA LEU A 18 2.39 6.10 -4.72
C LEU A 18 1.59 5.28 -5.73
N GLY A 19 0.26 5.46 -5.73
CA GLY A 19 -0.59 4.76 -6.67
C GLY A 19 -1.18 3.48 -6.11
N ASN A 20 -1.61 2.62 -7.01
CA ASN A 20 -2.29 1.38 -6.65
C ASN A 20 -1.34 0.19 -6.70
N PHE A 21 -1.46 -0.69 -5.71
CA PHE A 21 -0.72 -1.94 -5.64
C PHE A 21 -1.70 -3.09 -5.57
N GLU A 22 -1.49 -4.10 -6.40
CA GLU A 22 -2.30 -5.32 -6.33
C GLU A 22 -1.56 -6.35 -5.50
N VAL A 23 -2.24 -6.89 -4.51
CA VAL A 23 -1.66 -7.87 -3.60
C VAL A 23 -2.62 -9.04 -3.41
N GLU A 24 -2.06 -10.18 -3.04
CA GLU A 24 -2.82 -11.35 -2.71
C GLU A 24 -2.77 -11.57 -1.20
N ALA A 25 -3.92 -11.81 -0.57
CA ALA A 25 -4.00 -11.98 0.88
C ALA A 25 -5.27 -12.72 1.23
N ASP A 26 -5.33 -13.24 2.45
CA ASP A 26 -6.50 -13.96 2.93
C ASP A 26 -7.57 -13.05 3.49
N ASN A 27 -7.19 -11.86 3.92
CA ASN A 27 -8.12 -10.89 4.50
C ASN A 27 -7.56 -9.47 4.33
N GLU A 28 -8.37 -8.48 4.72
CA GLU A 28 -8.00 -7.08 4.55
C GLU A 28 -6.78 -6.67 5.35
N GLU A 29 -6.63 -7.20 6.54
CA GLU A 29 -5.50 -6.89 7.41
C GLU A 29 -4.19 -7.34 6.76
N GLU A 30 -4.16 -8.54 6.23
CA GLU A 30 -3.00 -9.05 5.52
C GLU A 30 -2.75 -8.30 4.22
N ALA A 31 -3.82 -7.90 3.54
CA ALA A 31 -3.70 -7.13 2.31
C ALA A 31 -3.06 -5.76 2.57
N ASP A 32 -3.44 -5.12 3.68
CA ASP A 32 -2.86 -3.85 4.08
C ASP A 32 -1.35 -3.99 4.28
N MET A 33 -0.94 -4.99 5.04
CA MET A 33 0.47 -5.26 5.29
C MET A 33 1.23 -5.57 4.01
N ALA A 34 0.65 -6.40 3.15
CA ALA A 34 1.29 -6.79 1.90
C ALA A 34 1.48 -5.58 0.99
N ALA A 35 0.48 -4.69 0.94
CA ALA A 35 0.57 -3.50 0.11
C ALA A 35 1.66 -2.54 0.60
N ARG A 36 1.76 -2.36 1.92
CA ARG A 36 2.80 -1.51 2.48
C ARG A 36 4.19 -2.09 2.23
N CYS A 37 4.33 -3.42 2.35
CA CYS A 37 5.59 -4.07 2.03
C CYS A 37 5.97 -3.91 0.56
N ALA A 38 4.99 -4.06 -0.33
CA ALA A 38 5.23 -3.89 -1.76
C ALA A 38 5.66 -2.46 -2.09
N ALA A 39 5.00 -1.49 -1.45
CA ALA A 39 5.34 -0.09 -1.63
C ALA A 39 6.76 0.20 -1.14
N GLN A 40 7.14 -0.35 -0.01
CA GLN A 40 8.47 -0.17 0.54
C GLN A 40 9.55 -0.74 -0.36
N LYS A 41 9.30 -1.89 -0.97
CA LYS A 41 10.25 -2.50 -1.90
C LYS A 41 10.45 -1.64 -3.14
N ARG A 42 9.38 -1.02 -3.63
CA ARG A 42 9.44 -0.16 -4.81
C ARG A 42 10.05 1.20 -4.49
N HIS A 43 9.88 1.68 -3.26
CA HIS A 43 10.34 2.99 -2.82
C HIS A 43 11.14 2.87 -1.54
N PRO A 44 12.37 2.31 -1.61
CA PRO A 44 13.14 2.01 -0.40
C PRO A 44 13.60 3.24 0.38
N ASN A 45 13.55 4.42 -0.24
CA ASN A 45 13.96 5.66 0.41
C ASN A 45 12.83 6.37 1.15
N LEU A 46 11.60 5.85 1.04
CA LEU A 46 10.45 6.44 1.71
C LEU A 46 10.13 5.66 2.97
N GLU A 47 9.43 6.33 3.89
CA GLU A 47 9.00 5.76 5.16
C GLU A 47 7.53 6.10 5.38
N ASP A 48 6.94 5.54 6.44
CA ASP A 48 5.57 5.86 6.87
C ASP A 48 4.54 5.66 5.76
N PHE A 49 4.47 4.44 5.27
CA PHE A 49 3.48 4.07 4.25
C PHE A 49 2.12 3.86 4.89
N GLU A 50 1.08 4.28 4.17
CA GLU A 50 -0.29 4.06 4.61
C GLU A 50 -1.17 3.66 3.44
N VAL A 51 -2.08 2.71 3.68
CA VAL A 51 -3.08 2.31 2.69
C VAL A 51 -4.29 3.22 2.86
N MET A 52 -4.57 4.03 1.85
CA MET A 52 -5.68 4.97 1.89
C MET A 52 -7.00 4.33 1.50
N LYS A 53 -6.95 3.35 0.62
CA LYS A 53 -8.14 2.69 0.12
C LYS A 53 -7.79 1.25 -0.21
N LEU A 54 -8.67 0.33 0.16
CA LEU A 54 -8.46 -1.09 -0.10
C LEU A 54 -9.74 -1.66 -0.70
N GLU A 55 -9.60 -2.28 -1.87
CA GLU A 55 -10.71 -2.89 -2.56
C GLU A 55 -10.40 -4.34 -2.90
N THR A 56 -11.42 -5.19 -2.80
CA THR A 56 -11.29 -6.56 -3.26
C THR A 56 -11.45 -6.60 -4.77
N ILE A 57 -10.50 -7.24 -5.44
CA ILE A 57 -10.59 -7.50 -6.88
C ILE A 57 -10.98 -8.97 -7.02
N VAL A 58 -12.07 -9.19 -7.66
CA VAL A 58 -12.55 -10.57 -7.81
C VAL A 58 -12.04 -11.16 -9.11
#